data_b9359a01c0797be81db48fe55f6c1121
#
_entry.id   b9359a01c0797be81db48fe55f6c1121
#
_cell.length_a   1.000
_cell.length_b   1.000
_cell.length_c   1.000
_cell.angle_alpha   90.00
_cell.angle_beta   90.00
_cell.angle_gamma   90.00
#
_symmetry.space_group_name_H-M   'P 1'
#
loop_
_entity.id
_entity.type
_entity.pdbx_description
1 polymer ?
#
loop_
_entity_poly.entity_id
_entity_poly.type
_entity_poly.pdbx_seq_one_letter_code
_entity_poly.pdbx_strand_id
1 'polypeptide(L)'
;MPCPKELAAFCVILYMQKEKAKERVILGIDPGTVVLGYGVVREVGKKVVLQTLGVVKMGHLDDHGLKLQRIFKKTLALIDEYNPDCVALEAPFYGKNIQVMLKLGRAQGVAMAAALSRDIPIFEYSPRKIKQSVTGNGSASKEQVAAMLQNLLGFREAPEFLDATDGLAVAVCHSFQQNSHSGTKAYSNWSAFIKDNQDRVR
;
A
#
# COMPACT_ATOMS: atom_id res chain seq x y z
N MET A 1 -42.95 27.79 -1.71
CA MET A 1 -41.74 27.83 -2.54
C MET A 1 -40.57 28.19 -1.64
N PRO A 2 -39.48 27.43 -1.58
CA PRO A 2 -38.35 27.77 -0.71
C PRO A 2 -37.66 29.03 -1.20
N CYS A 3 -37.21 29.85 -0.25
CA CYS A 3 -36.58 31.14 -0.51
C CYS A 3 -35.27 30.98 -1.34
N PRO A 4 -34.98 31.83 -2.35
CA PRO A 4 -33.76 31.70 -3.18
C PRO A 4 -32.45 31.69 -2.38
N LYS A 5 -32.42 32.25 -1.17
CA LYS A 5 -31.27 32.25 -0.27
C LYS A 5 -31.01 30.87 0.38
N GLU A 6 -32.04 30.07 0.62
CA GLU A 6 -31.89 28.71 1.18
C GLU A 6 -31.39 27.74 0.11
N LEU A 7 -31.81 27.89 -1.16
CA LEU A 7 -31.27 27.11 -2.28
C LEU A 7 -29.80 27.41 -2.53
N ALA A 8 -29.38 28.67 -2.41
CA ALA A 8 -27.97 29.06 -2.57
C ALA A 8 -27.12 28.50 -1.43
N ALA A 9 -27.58 28.55 -0.18
CA ALA A 9 -26.88 27.95 0.96
C ALA A 9 -26.78 26.43 0.85
N PHE A 10 -27.84 25.74 0.38
CA PHE A 10 -27.84 24.31 0.14
C PHE A 10 -26.89 23.91 -1.00
N CYS A 11 -26.82 24.70 -2.07
CA CYS A 11 -25.87 24.50 -3.17
C CYS A 11 -24.42 24.72 -2.73
N VAL A 12 -24.13 25.70 -1.89
CA VAL A 12 -22.80 25.94 -1.31
C VAL A 12 -22.39 24.82 -0.37
N ILE A 13 -23.30 24.32 0.47
CA ILE A 13 -23.04 23.16 1.35
C ILE A 13 -22.79 21.89 0.53
N LEU A 14 -23.59 21.62 -0.52
CA LEU A 14 -23.39 20.54 -1.46
C LEU A 14 -22.06 20.67 -2.25
N TYR A 15 -21.68 21.89 -2.65
CA TYR A 15 -20.42 22.17 -3.33
C TYR A 15 -19.22 21.98 -2.40
N MET A 16 -19.32 22.44 -1.13
CA MET A 16 -18.29 22.21 -0.10
C MET A 16 -18.16 20.75 0.32
N GLN A 17 -19.24 19.95 0.25
CA GLN A 17 -19.18 18.50 0.46
C GLN A 17 -18.53 17.75 -0.71
N LYS A 18 -18.50 18.33 -1.92
CA LYS A 18 -17.90 17.72 -3.11
C LYS A 18 -16.37 17.83 -3.17
N GLU A 19 -15.76 18.68 -2.34
CA GLU A 19 -14.31 18.88 -2.30
C GLU A 19 -13.62 18.36 -1.02
N LYS A 20 -14.25 17.49 -0.23
CA LYS A 20 -13.45 16.70 0.71
C LYS A 20 -12.59 15.76 -0.13
N ALA A 21 -11.32 16.15 -0.30
CA ALA A 21 -10.32 15.27 -0.89
C ALA A 21 -10.48 13.89 -0.23
N LYS A 22 -10.76 12.86 -1.03
CA LYS A 22 -10.98 11.51 -0.51
C LYS A 22 -9.71 11.10 0.24
N GLU A 23 -9.79 11.10 1.57
CA GLU A 23 -8.72 10.61 2.41
C GLU A 23 -8.77 9.10 2.45
N ARG A 24 -7.62 8.47 2.42
CA ARG A 24 -7.50 7.02 2.54
C ARG A 24 -6.21 6.66 3.27
N VAL A 25 -6.30 5.72 4.20
CA VAL A 25 -5.16 5.18 4.93
C VAL A 25 -4.80 3.82 4.37
N ILE A 26 -3.54 3.61 4.06
CA ILE A 26 -3.00 2.38 3.49
C ILE A 26 -1.94 1.83 4.42
N LEU A 27 -2.11 0.59 4.86
CA LEU A 27 -1.08 -0.16 5.60
C LEU A 27 -0.34 -1.06 4.61
N GLY A 28 0.96 -0.85 4.45
CA GLY A 28 1.85 -1.71 3.68
C GLY A 28 2.64 -2.63 4.59
N ILE A 29 2.77 -3.89 4.20
CA ILE A 29 3.51 -4.92 4.96
C ILE A 29 4.41 -5.72 4.01
N ASP A 30 5.67 -5.85 4.39
CA ASP A 30 6.61 -6.84 3.85
C ASP A 30 6.74 -7.98 4.87
N PRO A 31 6.08 -9.15 4.64
CA PRO A 31 5.99 -10.21 5.63
C PRO A 31 7.24 -11.09 5.63
N GLY A 32 8.17 -10.84 6.56
CA GLY A 32 9.35 -11.67 6.82
C GLY A 32 9.22 -12.49 8.12
N THR A 33 9.96 -13.61 8.24
CA THR A 33 10.02 -14.43 9.47
C THR A 33 11.18 -14.09 10.40
N VAL A 34 12.11 -13.27 9.95
CA VAL A 34 13.22 -12.73 10.77
C VAL A 34 12.92 -11.29 11.13
N VAL A 35 12.51 -10.52 10.12
CA VAL A 35 12.07 -9.13 10.25
C VAL A 35 10.81 -8.98 9.42
N LEU A 36 9.80 -8.30 9.94
CA LEU A 36 8.63 -7.85 9.20
C LEU A 36 8.72 -6.33 9.11
N GLY A 37 8.71 -5.81 7.89
CA GLY A 37 8.64 -4.37 7.62
C GLY A 37 7.19 -3.91 7.49
N TYR A 38 6.89 -2.69 7.99
CA TYR A 38 5.58 -2.09 7.79
C TYR A 38 5.68 -0.57 7.59
N GLY A 39 4.72 -0.03 6.85
CA GLY A 39 4.56 1.41 6.68
C GLY A 39 3.10 1.78 6.52
N VAL A 40 2.70 2.90 7.12
CA VAL A 40 1.35 3.45 7.01
C VAL A 40 1.43 4.81 6.34
N VAL A 41 0.66 4.98 5.28
CA VAL A 41 0.53 6.26 4.59
C VAL A 41 -0.92 6.70 4.55
N ARG A 42 -1.12 8.02 4.54
CA ARG A 42 -2.41 8.66 4.31
C ARG A 42 -2.38 9.37 2.96
N GLU A 43 -3.34 9.04 2.11
CA GLU A 43 -3.61 9.82 0.89
C GLU A 43 -4.56 10.97 1.23
N VAL A 44 -4.21 12.16 0.76
CA VAL A 44 -5.06 13.36 0.82
C VAL A 44 -5.10 13.96 -0.58
N GLY A 45 -6.12 13.63 -1.34
CA GLY A 45 -6.19 13.95 -2.75
C GLY A 45 -5.08 13.27 -3.55
N LYS A 46 -4.13 14.04 -4.08
CA LYS A 46 -2.97 13.51 -4.83
C LYS A 46 -1.69 13.39 -3.97
N LYS A 47 -1.72 13.83 -2.72
CA LYS A 47 -0.57 13.78 -1.83
C LYS A 47 -0.58 12.52 -0.99
N VAL A 48 0.60 11.92 -0.82
CA VAL A 48 0.83 10.80 0.09
C VAL A 48 1.63 11.33 1.27
N VAL A 49 1.14 11.09 2.47
CA VAL A 49 1.74 11.55 3.72
C VAL A 49 2.10 10.34 4.57
N LEU A 50 3.35 10.26 5.02
CA LEU A 50 3.81 9.23 5.94
C LEU A 50 3.12 9.41 7.31
N GLN A 51 2.54 8.35 7.85
CA GLN A 51 2.02 8.30 9.22
C GLN A 51 3.02 7.62 10.15
N THR A 52 3.48 6.45 9.76
CA THR A 52 4.49 5.68 10.51
C THR A 52 5.18 4.66 9.61
N LEU A 53 6.35 4.22 10.01
CA LEU A 53 7.04 3.05 9.46
C LEU A 53 7.82 2.36 10.58
N GLY A 54 8.13 1.09 10.40
CA GLY A 54 8.92 0.37 11.39
C GLY A 54 9.11 -1.10 11.04
N VAL A 55 9.74 -1.81 11.98
CA VAL A 55 10.01 -3.23 11.85
C VAL A 55 9.58 -4.01 13.09
N VAL A 56 9.29 -5.27 12.89
CA VAL A 56 9.12 -6.26 13.96
C VAL A 56 10.27 -7.26 13.87
N LYS A 57 11.20 -7.21 14.83
CA LYS A 57 12.32 -8.16 14.91
C LYS A 57 11.85 -9.46 15.56
N MET A 58 12.07 -10.57 14.88
CA MET A 58 11.69 -11.92 15.31
C MET A 58 12.84 -12.92 15.20
N GLY A 59 14.04 -12.46 14.84
CA GLY A 59 15.21 -13.34 14.70
C GLY A 59 15.61 -14.05 16.00
N HIS A 60 15.27 -13.46 17.16
CA HIS A 60 15.52 -14.02 18.50
C HIS A 60 14.51 -15.11 18.91
N LEU A 61 13.44 -15.31 18.15
CA LEU A 61 12.45 -16.35 18.40
C LEU A 61 12.84 -17.61 17.62
N ASP A 62 13.03 -18.74 18.30
CA ASP A 62 13.34 -20.01 17.64
C ASP A 62 12.08 -20.69 17.09
N ASP A 63 10.97 -20.59 17.83
CA ASP A 63 9.71 -21.20 17.44
C ASP A 63 8.99 -20.42 16.32
N HIS A 64 8.65 -21.14 15.26
CA HIS A 64 7.96 -20.55 14.10
C HIS A 64 6.53 -20.10 14.42
N GLY A 65 5.83 -20.83 15.30
CA GLY A 65 4.47 -20.47 15.74
C GLY A 65 4.46 -19.15 16.51
N LEU A 66 5.46 -18.92 17.37
CA LEU A 66 5.61 -17.65 18.07
C LEU A 66 5.87 -16.48 17.11
N LYS A 67 6.64 -16.71 16.04
CA LYS A 67 6.81 -15.70 14.97
C LYS A 67 5.49 -15.36 14.29
N LEU A 68 4.71 -16.36 13.90
CA LEU A 68 3.40 -16.17 13.29
C LEU A 68 2.45 -15.45 14.25
N GLN A 69 2.41 -15.83 15.52
CA GLN A 69 1.61 -15.12 16.53
C GLN A 69 2.03 -13.65 16.65
N ARG A 70 3.31 -13.35 16.61
CA ARG A 70 3.84 -11.97 16.68
C ARG A 70 3.41 -11.16 15.47
N ILE A 71 3.48 -11.73 14.26
CA ILE A 71 3.00 -11.12 13.01
C ILE A 71 1.51 -10.79 13.13
N PHE A 72 0.69 -11.76 13.53
CA PHE A 72 -0.75 -11.58 13.69
C PHE A 72 -1.09 -10.43 14.65
N LYS A 73 -0.52 -10.50 15.87
CA LYS A 73 -0.78 -9.48 16.91
C LYS A 73 -0.33 -8.08 16.48
N LYS A 74 0.84 -7.96 15.83
CA LYS A 74 1.32 -6.65 15.37
C LYS A 74 0.48 -6.10 14.23
N THR A 75 0.08 -6.95 13.27
CA THR A 75 -0.80 -6.53 12.18
C THR A 75 -2.15 -6.03 12.72
N LEU A 76 -2.76 -6.77 13.65
CA LEU A 76 -3.99 -6.30 14.30
C LEU A 76 -3.80 -4.98 15.04
N ALA A 77 -2.72 -4.84 15.80
CA ALA A 77 -2.44 -3.59 16.52
C ALA A 77 -2.29 -2.39 15.58
N LEU A 78 -1.63 -2.56 14.42
CA LEU A 78 -1.52 -1.52 13.41
C LEU A 78 -2.87 -1.18 12.78
N ILE A 79 -3.69 -2.20 12.51
CA ILE A 79 -5.03 -2.01 11.99
C ILE A 79 -5.92 -1.26 13.00
N ASP A 80 -5.92 -1.68 14.26
CA ASP A 80 -6.73 -1.08 15.31
C ASP A 80 -6.26 0.36 15.64
N GLU A 81 -4.97 0.67 15.48
CA GLU A 81 -4.39 2.00 15.73
C GLU A 81 -4.64 3.00 14.58
N TYR A 82 -4.45 2.56 13.32
CA TYR A 82 -4.49 3.47 12.16
C TYR A 82 -5.77 3.38 11.35
N ASN A 83 -6.65 2.39 11.59
CA ASN A 83 -7.89 2.14 10.86
C ASN A 83 -7.71 2.24 9.33
N PRO A 84 -6.83 1.40 8.73
CA PRO A 84 -6.55 1.49 7.32
C PRO A 84 -7.74 1.04 6.46
N ASP A 85 -7.96 1.73 5.34
CA ASP A 85 -8.98 1.36 4.35
C ASP A 85 -8.59 0.10 3.55
N CYS A 86 -7.31 -0.22 3.52
CA CYS A 86 -6.80 -1.44 2.90
C CYS A 86 -5.41 -1.81 3.42
N VAL A 87 -5.06 -3.09 3.27
CA VAL A 87 -3.73 -3.62 3.53
C VAL A 87 -3.09 -4.07 2.22
N ALA A 88 -1.92 -3.53 1.92
CA ALA A 88 -1.09 -3.95 0.81
C ALA A 88 0.07 -4.82 1.30
N LEU A 89 0.32 -5.95 0.62
CA LEU A 89 1.35 -6.90 1.01
C LEU A 89 2.33 -7.14 -0.15
N GLU A 90 3.60 -7.37 0.19
CA GLU A 90 4.54 -7.91 -0.77
C GLU A 90 4.24 -9.40 -1.00
N ALA A 91 4.10 -9.78 -2.27
CA ALA A 91 3.90 -11.17 -2.65
C ALA A 91 5.22 -11.95 -2.49
N PRO A 92 5.17 -13.22 -1.99
CA PRO A 92 6.36 -14.03 -1.83
C PRO A 92 7.03 -14.25 -3.19
N PHE A 93 8.35 -14.06 -3.23
CA PHE A 93 9.12 -14.31 -4.44
C PHE A 93 9.51 -15.79 -4.54
N TYR A 94 9.43 -16.35 -5.75
CA TYR A 94 9.86 -17.72 -6.02
C TYR A 94 11.38 -17.84 -5.86
N GLY A 95 11.82 -18.42 -4.73
CA GLY A 95 13.22 -18.70 -4.43
C GLY A 95 13.57 -20.18 -4.65
N LYS A 96 14.87 -20.48 -4.68
CA LYS A 96 15.36 -21.86 -4.80
C LYS A 96 15.08 -22.73 -3.54
N ASN A 97 14.86 -22.10 -2.38
CA ASN A 97 14.64 -22.81 -1.11
C ASN A 97 13.15 -22.89 -0.77
N ILE A 98 12.55 -24.05 -1.05
CA ILE A 98 11.13 -24.32 -0.82
C ILE A 98 10.74 -24.14 0.66
N GLN A 99 11.61 -24.53 1.62
CA GLN A 99 11.31 -24.39 3.04
C GLN A 99 11.20 -22.94 3.48
N VAL A 100 12.04 -22.08 2.93
CA VAL A 100 11.98 -20.62 3.17
C VAL A 100 10.69 -20.05 2.57
N MET A 101 10.34 -20.45 1.35
CA MET A 101 9.12 -20.01 0.68
C MET A 101 7.86 -20.40 1.46
N LEU A 102 7.79 -21.64 1.97
CA LEU A 102 6.68 -22.11 2.81
C LEU A 102 6.56 -21.29 4.11
N LYS A 103 7.70 -20.96 4.74
CA LYS A 103 7.70 -20.11 5.94
C LYS A 103 7.23 -18.68 5.63
N LEU A 104 7.67 -18.09 4.52
CA LEU A 104 7.23 -16.76 4.08
C LEU A 104 5.74 -16.74 3.72
N GLY A 105 5.25 -17.75 2.98
CA GLY A 105 3.83 -17.87 2.65
C GLY A 105 2.94 -18.00 3.89
N ARG A 106 3.39 -18.71 4.93
CA ARG A 106 2.68 -18.77 6.23
C ARG A 106 2.66 -17.39 6.92
N ALA A 107 3.79 -16.68 6.93
CA ALA A 107 3.89 -15.33 7.51
C ALA A 107 2.95 -14.36 6.80
N GLN A 108 2.93 -14.37 5.47
CA GLN A 108 2.02 -13.58 4.66
C GLN A 108 0.55 -13.95 4.92
N GLY A 109 0.20 -15.24 4.89
CA GLY A 109 -1.16 -15.71 5.15
C GLY A 109 -1.69 -15.29 6.52
N VAL A 110 -0.82 -15.23 7.53
CA VAL A 110 -1.19 -14.75 8.87
C VAL A 110 -1.43 -13.23 8.89
N ALA A 111 -0.63 -12.43 8.18
CA ALA A 111 -0.89 -11.00 8.02
C ALA A 111 -2.20 -10.74 7.26
N MET A 112 -2.47 -11.51 6.20
CA MET A 112 -3.74 -11.48 5.46
C MET A 112 -4.92 -11.83 6.35
N ALA A 113 -4.82 -12.93 7.14
CA ALA A 113 -5.87 -13.35 8.07
C ALA A 113 -6.18 -12.27 9.12
N ALA A 114 -5.17 -11.56 9.61
CA ALA A 114 -5.37 -10.43 10.53
C ALA A 114 -6.19 -9.30 9.87
N ALA A 115 -5.87 -8.92 8.63
CA ALA A 115 -6.63 -7.93 7.87
C ALA A 115 -8.08 -8.36 7.61
N LEU A 116 -8.26 -9.60 7.11
CA LEU A 116 -9.57 -10.16 6.81
C LEU A 116 -10.44 -10.32 8.06
N SER A 117 -9.85 -10.57 9.24
CA SER A 117 -10.60 -10.63 10.50
C SER A 117 -11.20 -9.29 10.94
N ARG A 118 -10.83 -8.19 10.27
CA ARG A 118 -11.37 -6.84 10.44
C ARG A 118 -12.11 -6.35 9.19
N ASP A 119 -12.46 -7.26 8.26
CA ASP A 119 -13.12 -6.97 6.98
C ASP A 119 -12.36 -5.94 6.12
N ILE A 120 -11.03 -5.85 6.29
CA ILE A 120 -10.19 -4.93 5.52
C ILE A 120 -9.72 -5.61 4.22
N PRO A 121 -9.93 -4.99 3.05
CA PRO A 121 -9.49 -5.52 1.77
C PRO A 121 -7.96 -5.58 1.68
N ILE A 122 -7.47 -6.64 1.05
CA ILE A 122 -6.05 -6.90 0.85
C ILE A 122 -5.65 -6.81 -0.62
N PHE A 123 -4.43 -6.33 -0.87
CA PHE A 123 -3.83 -6.22 -2.20
C PHE A 123 -2.40 -6.73 -2.17
N GLU A 124 -2.00 -7.48 -3.19
CA GLU A 124 -0.66 -8.07 -3.28
C GLU A 124 0.11 -7.48 -4.46
N TYR A 125 1.39 -7.24 -4.24
CA TYR A 125 2.30 -6.69 -5.24
C TYR A 125 3.61 -7.47 -5.30
N SER A 126 4.07 -7.81 -6.50
CA SER A 126 5.38 -8.44 -6.66
C SER A 126 6.51 -7.45 -6.31
N PRO A 127 7.67 -7.93 -5.80
CA PRO A 127 8.82 -7.09 -5.48
C PRO A 127 9.25 -6.18 -6.64
N ARG A 128 9.23 -6.71 -7.86
CA ARG A 128 9.56 -5.95 -9.07
C ARG A 128 8.57 -4.80 -9.31
N LYS A 129 7.27 -5.06 -9.10
CA LYS A 129 6.22 -4.04 -9.28
C LYS A 129 6.34 -2.93 -8.24
N ILE A 130 6.66 -3.28 -6.99
CA ILE A 130 6.89 -2.31 -5.91
C ILE A 130 8.05 -1.38 -6.29
N LYS A 131 9.20 -1.94 -6.63
CA LYS A 131 10.39 -1.18 -7.05
C LYS A 131 10.10 -0.29 -8.25
N GLN A 132 9.45 -0.82 -9.29
CA GLN A 132 9.04 -0.08 -10.48
C GLN A 132 8.12 1.09 -10.15
N SER A 133 7.16 0.92 -9.24
CA SER A 133 6.24 1.98 -8.85
C SER A 133 6.93 3.13 -8.13
N VAL A 134 7.88 2.82 -7.22
CA VAL A 134 8.54 3.82 -6.39
C VAL A 134 9.67 4.53 -7.14
N THR A 135 10.50 3.79 -7.89
CA THR A 135 11.74 4.32 -8.49
C THR A 135 11.70 4.46 -10.00
N GLY A 136 10.66 3.95 -10.67
CA GLY A 136 10.64 3.81 -12.12
C GLY A 136 11.46 2.63 -12.64
N ASN A 137 12.21 1.91 -11.79
CA ASN A 137 13.07 0.79 -12.15
C ASN A 137 12.80 -0.44 -11.30
N GLY A 138 12.28 -1.52 -11.91
CA GLY A 138 11.97 -2.78 -11.21
C GLY A 138 13.19 -3.58 -10.70
N SER A 139 14.41 -3.16 -11.07
CA SER A 139 15.68 -3.76 -10.62
C SER A 139 16.43 -2.88 -9.61
N ALA A 140 15.78 -1.83 -9.09
CA ALA A 140 16.38 -0.92 -8.12
C ALA A 140 16.86 -1.65 -6.85
N SER A 141 17.95 -1.17 -6.24
CA SER A 141 18.40 -1.68 -4.94
C SER A 141 17.50 -1.19 -3.80
N LYS A 142 17.61 -1.81 -2.62
CA LYS A 142 16.87 -1.37 -1.42
C LYS A 142 17.21 0.06 -1.03
N GLU A 143 18.47 0.44 -1.15
CA GLU A 143 18.97 1.78 -0.86
C GLU A 143 18.37 2.82 -1.81
N GLN A 144 18.25 2.50 -3.09
CA GLN A 144 17.61 3.37 -4.09
C GLN A 144 16.13 3.57 -3.79
N VAL A 145 15.43 2.50 -3.39
CA VAL A 145 14.02 2.58 -2.98
C VAL A 145 13.88 3.45 -1.73
N ALA A 146 14.72 3.24 -0.72
CA ALA A 146 14.71 4.02 0.52
C ALA A 146 14.97 5.52 0.25
N ALA A 147 15.99 5.85 -0.55
CA ALA A 147 16.31 7.22 -0.92
C ALA A 147 15.14 7.91 -1.66
N MET A 148 14.48 7.18 -2.57
CA MET A 148 13.34 7.72 -3.29
C MET A 148 12.15 7.97 -2.35
N LEU A 149 11.86 7.06 -1.41
CA LEU A 149 10.80 7.24 -0.41
C LEU A 149 11.08 8.44 0.51
N GLN A 150 12.33 8.63 0.93
CA GLN A 150 12.74 9.80 1.71
C GLN A 150 12.46 11.12 0.96
N ASN A 151 12.83 11.19 -0.31
CA ASN A 151 12.56 12.35 -1.15
C ASN A 151 11.06 12.58 -1.37
N LEU A 152 10.31 11.51 -1.62
CA LEU A 152 8.89 11.55 -1.94
C LEU A 152 8.04 12.00 -0.73
N LEU A 153 8.35 11.47 0.44
CA LEU A 153 7.57 11.66 1.67
C LEU A 153 8.16 12.68 2.63
N GLY A 154 9.35 13.21 2.32
CA GLY A 154 9.99 14.31 3.05
C GLY A 154 10.51 13.93 4.45
N PHE A 155 10.72 12.67 4.76
CA PHE A 155 11.33 12.29 6.04
C PHE A 155 12.86 12.27 5.93
N ARG A 156 13.54 12.85 6.94
CA ARG A 156 14.99 13.07 6.90
C ARG A 156 15.81 11.97 7.56
N GLU A 157 15.25 11.30 8.55
CA GLU A 157 15.95 10.24 9.25
C GLU A 157 15.87 8.96 8.40
N ALA A 158 17.05 8.43 8.03
CA ALA A 158 17.12 7.08 7.49
C ALA A 158 16.63 6.12 8.57
N PRO A 159 15.63 5.27 8.30
CA PRO A 159 15.22 4.29 9.28
C PRO A 159 16.41 3.40 9.63
N GLU A 160 16.57 3.08 10.91
CA GLU A 160 17.65 2.21 11.43
C GLU A 160 17.74 0.89 10.64
N PHE A 161 16.62 0.47 10.04
CA PHE A 161 16.51 -0.73 9.22
C PHE A 161 15.87 -0.44 7.88
N LEU A 162 16.54 -0.80 6.80
CA LEU A 162 16.01 -0.71 5.43
C LEU A 162 14.72 -1.53 5.25
N ASP A 163 14.53 -2.61 6.02
CA ASP A 163 13.31 -3.42 5.99
C ASP A 163 12.05 -2.61 6.36
N ALA A 164 12.17 -1.52 7.14
CA ALA A 164 11.05 -0.62 7.40
C ALA A 164 10.60 0.12 6.13
N THR A 165 11.54 0.43 5.23
CA THR A 165 11.23 1.06 3.95
C THR A 165 10.61 0.09 2.95
N ASP A 166 10.84 -1.23 3.08
CA ASP A 166 10.20 -2.23 2.22
C ASP A 166 8.69 -2.25 2.45
N GLY A 167 8.22 -2.30 3.70
CA GLY A 167 6.80 -2.20 4.02
C GLY A 167 6.18 -0.86 3.60
N LEU A 168 6.92 0.24 3.75
CA LEU A 168 6.47 1.56 3.28
C LEU A 168 6.36 1.62 1.75
N ALA A 169 7.30 1.00 1.03
CA ALA A 169 7.30 0.92 -0.43
C ALA A 169 6.04 0.21 -0.96
N VAL A 170 5.57 -0.83 -0.25
CA VAL A 170 4.33 -1.54 -0.58
C VAL A 170 3.12 -0.61 -0.48
N ALA A 171 3.01 0.18 0.60
CA ALA A 171 1.91 1.14 0.78
C ALA A 171 1.91 2.21 -0.32
N VAL A 172 3.07 2.78 -0.64
CA VAL A 172 3.24 3.79 -1.71
C VAL A 172 2.95 3.19 -3.08
N CYS A 173 3.38 1.95 -3.34
CA CYS A 173 3.04 1.24 -4.57
C CYS A 173 1.53 1.12 -4.76
N HIS A 174 0.79 0.74 -3.72
CA HIS A 174 -0.67 0.66 -3.78
C HIS A 174 -1.30 2.01 -4.09
N SER A 175 -0.87 3.06 -3.41
CA SER A 175 -1.32 4.44 -3.65
C SER A 175 -1.18 4.83 -5.13
N PHE A 176 -0.03 4.60 -5.74
CA PHE A 176 0.21 4.96 -7.14
C PHE A 176 -0.59 4.13 -8.14
N GLN A 177 -0.87 2.84 -7.86
CA GLN A 177 -1.68 2.00 -8.75
C GLN A 177 -3.13 2.48 -8.81
N GLN A 178 -3.71 2.87 -7.70
CA GLN A 178 -5.09 3.36 -7.65
C GLN A 178 -5.24 4.72 -8.36
N ASN A 179 -4.25 5.60 -8.24
CA ASN A 179 -4.27 6.90 -8.90
C ASN A 179 -4.12 6.78 -10.43
N SER A 180 -3.45 5.74 -10.94
CA SER A 180 -3.34 5.49 -12.38
C SER A 180 -4.63 4.97 -13.02
N HIS A 181 -5.54 4.35 -12.25
CA HIS A 181 -6.82 3.85 -12.77
C HIS A 181 -7.91 4.93 -12.84
N SER A 182 -7.75 6.05 -12.15
CA SER A 182 -8.74 7.14 -12.18
C SER A 182 -8.70 8.00 -13.43
N GLY A 183 -7.74 7.80 -14.33
CA GLY A 183 -7.54 8.59 -15.56
C GLY A 183 -7.68 7.81 -16.88
N THR A 184 -7.78 6.50 -16.87
CA THR A 184 -7.94 5.69 -18.09
C THR A 184 -9.40 5.32 -18.29
N LYS A 185 -10.00 5.74 -19.44
CA LYS A 185 -11.27 5.18 -19.89
C LYS A 185 -11.15 3.65 -19.92
N ALA A 186 -11.97 2.97 -19.13
CA ALA A 186 -12.06 1.52 -19.21
C ALA A 186 -12.76 1.15 -20.51
N TYR A 187 -12.05 0.55 -21.45
CA TYR A 187 -12.63 0.05 -22.68
C TYR A 187 -13.18 -1.36 -22.44
N SER A 188 -14.41 -1.61 -22.90
CA SER A 188 -15.09 -2.92 -22.73
C SER A 188 -14.40 -4.05 -23.51
N ASN A 189 -13.67 -3.72 -24.58
CA ASN A 189 -12.90 -4.65 -25.42
C ASN A 189 -11.88 -3.92 -26.29
N TRP A 190 -11.01 -4.68 -26.97
CA TRP A 190 -9.96 -4.17 -27.85
C TRP A 190 -10.51 -3.34 -29.03
N SER A 191 -11.65 -3.73 -29.58
CA SER A 191 -12.30 -3.00 -30.68
C SER A 191 -12.75 -1.60 -30.26
N ALA A 192 -13.25 -1.45 -29.02
CA ALA A 192 -13.62 -0.15 -28.49
C ALA A 192 -12.38 0.74 -28.25
N PHE A 193 -11.26 0.15 -27.81
CA PHE A 193 -9.98 0.85 -27.65
C PHE A 193 -9.46 1.37 -29.00
N ILE A 194 -9.44 0.52 -30.05
CA ILE A 194 -8.99 0.91 -31.41
C ILE A 194 -9.84 2.05 -31.96
N LYS A 195 -11.16 1.98 -31.79
CA LYS A 195 -12.09 3.00 -32.29
C LYS A 195 -11.82 4.40 -31.72
N ASP A 196 -11.47 4.47 -30.43
CA ASP A 196 -11.15 5.73 -29.73
C ASP A 196 -9.69 6.19 -29.93
N ASN A 197 -8.82 5.33 -30.48
CA ASN A 197 -7.38 5.59 -30.62
C ASN A 197 -6.87 5.30 -32.04
N GLN A 198 -7.63 5.63 -33.06
CA GLN A 198 -7.29 5.36 -34.47
C GLN A 198 -5.95 5.96 -34.91
N ASP A 199 -5.55 7.09 -34.32
CA ASP A 199 -4.26 7.77 -34.59
C ASP A 199 -3.03 7.08 -33.97
N ARG A 200 -3.24 6.14 -33.05
CA ARG A 200 -2.18 5.39 -32.35
C ARG A 200 -1.96 3.97 -32.89
N VAL A 201 -2.87 3.49 -33.71
CA VAL A 201 -2.83 2.15 -34.31
C VAL A 201 -2.55 2.32 -35.79
N ARG A 202 -1.28 2.47 -36.11
CA ARG A 202 -0.74 2.36 -37.48
C ARG A 202 0.19 1.17 -37.56
#